data_336e57bb8e8e574104ee93aa70fc469d
#
_entry.id   336e57bb8e8e574104ee93aa70fc469d
#
_cell.length_a   1.000
_cell.length_b   1.000
_cell.length_c   1.000
_cell.angle_alpha   90.00
_cell.angle_beta   90.00
_cell.angle_gamma   90.00
#
_symmetry.space_group_name_H-M   'P 1'
#
loop_
_entity.id
_entity.type
_entity.pdbx_description
1 polymer ?
#
loop_
_entity_poly.entity_id
_entity_poly.type
_entity_poly.pdbx_seq_one_letter_code
_entity_poly.pdbx_strand_id
1 'polypeptide(L)'
;MIVLDTNVVSESMRPRPDASVRAWMDAQIPSELHTTAINEAELRIGVALLPKGNRRKDLLLAINTALARHFADRIVAFDSAAAVALADIVEHRRTIGRPISQFDAQIAAICKARGATLATRNVADFADIGLKLINPWSAP
;
A
#
# COMPACT_ATOMS: atom_id res chain seq x y z
N MET A 1 -9.86 8.32 5.10
CA MET A 1 -9.11 7.06 4.96
C MET A 1 -7.85 7.31 4.12
N ILE A 2 -6.72 6.90 4.64
CA ILE A 2 -5.44 6.93 3.94
C ILE A 2 -4.97 5.48 3.84
N VAL A 3 -4.73 5.00 2.63
CA VAL A 3 -4.18 3.67 2.38
C VAL A 3 -2.67 3.79 2.24
N LEU A 4 -1.92 3.00 3.00
CA LEU A 4 -0.47 2.94 2.91
C LEU A 4 -0.07 1.86 1.92
N ASP A 5 0.68 2.26 0.88
CA ASP A 5 1.26 1.31 -0.07
C ASP A 5 2.36 0.46 0.59
N THR A 6 2.70 -0.65 -0.02
CA THR A 6 3.66 -1.62 0.49
C THR A 6 4.99 -0.98 0.89
N ASN A 7 5.52 -0.06 0.07
CA ASN A 7 6.78 0.61 0.37
C ASN A 7 6.71 1.50 1.62
N VAL A 8 5.55 2.11 1.92
CA VAL A 8 5.35 2.91 3.13
C VAL A 8 5.28 2.00 4.36
N VAL A 9 4.52 0.90 4.27
CA VAL A 9 4.44 -0.08 5.36
C VAL A 9 5.81 -0.68 5.64
N SER A 10 6.53 -1.10 4.59
CA SER A 10 7.90 -1.65 4.74
C SER A 10 8.85 -0.66 5.40
N GLU A 11 8.81 0.61 4.99
CA GLU A 11 9.67 1.64 5.58
C GLU A 11 9.37 1.84 7.05
N SER A 12 8.10 1.85 7.44
CA SER A 12 7.70 2.01 8.83
C SER A 12 8.17 0.87 9.75
N MET A 13 8.43 -0.30 9.18
CA MET A 13 8.90 -1.49 9.90
C MET A 13 10.42 -1.53 10.09
N ARG A 14 11.18 -0.66 9.42
CA ARG A 14 12.64 -0.63 9.54
C ARG A 14 13.05 -0.16 10.93
N PRO A 15 14.21 -0.63 11.47
CA PRO A 15 14.72 -0.16 12.76
C PRO A 15 14.93 1.36 12.80
N ARG A 16 15.34 1.94 11.65
CA ARG A 16 15.53 3.40 11.48
C ARG A 16 14.78 3.86 10.23
N PRO A 17 13.48 4.12 10.34
CA PRO A 17 12.71 4.61 9.20
C PRO A 17 13.22 5.96 8.72
N ASP A 18 13.00 6.26 7.45
CA ASP A 18 13.24 7.59 6.91
C ASP A 18 12.55 8.66 7.76
N ALA A 19 13.28 9.72 8.10
CA ALA A 19 12.81 10.76 9.02
C ALA A 19 11.55 11.46 8.49
N SER A 20 11.46 11.70 7.18
CA SER A 20 10.28 12.34 6.58
C SER A 20 9.07 11.43 6.64
N VAL A 21 9.23 10.15 6.36
CA VAL A 21 8.15 9.15 6.43
C VAL A 21 7.65 9.04 7.86
N ARG A 22 8.56 8.93 8.82
CA ARG A 22 8.19 8.84 10.24
C ARG A 22 7.43 10.08 10.70
N ALA A 23 7.94 11.27 10.39
CA ALA A 23 7.28 12.52 10.76
C ALA A 23 5.89 12.63 10.12
N TRP A 24 5.77 12.23 8.85
CA TRP A 24 4.48 12.24 8.17
C TRP A 24 3.48 11.26 8.83
N MET A 25 3.93 10.04 9.16
CA MET A 25 3.07 9.04 9.81
C MET A 25 2.65 9.49 11.21
N ASP A 26 3.57 10.03 12.00
CA ASP A 26 3.29 10.50 13.37
C ASP A 26 2.28 11.66 13.37
N ALA A 27 2.20 12.41 12.29
CA ALA A 27 1.24 13.51 12.13
C ALA A 27 -0.17 13.04 11.76
N GLN A 28 -0.35 11.77 11.39
CA GLN A 28 -1.65 11.24 11.00
C GLN A 28 -2.44 10.75 12.22
N ILE A 29 -3.76 10.70 12.05
CA ILE A 29 -4.63 10.05 13.03
C ILE A 29 -4.52 8.54 12.81
N PRO A 30 -4.09 7.74 13.80
CA PRO A 30 -3.84 6.31 13.59
C PRO A 30 -5.03 5.54 13.00
N SER A 31 -6.26 5.86 13.41
CA SER A 31 -7.47 5.20 12.92
C SER A 31 -7.78 5.49 11.44
N GLU A 32 -7.15 6.52 10.85
CA GLU A 32 -7.28 6.84 9.44
C GLU A 32 -6.31 6.05 8.56
N LEU A 33 -5.27 5.43 9.15
CA LEU A 33 -4.26 4.69 8.42
C LEU A 33 -4.72 3.25 8.17
N HIS A 34 -4.79 2.87 6.92
CA HIS A 34 -5.18 1.55 6.44
C HIS A 34 -4.11 0.99 5.52
N THR A 35 -4.18 -0.28 5.24
CA THR A 35 -3.49 -0.91 4.10
C THR A 35 -4.48 -1.84 3.40
N THR A 36 -4.09 -2.49 2.33
CA THR A 36 -4.98 -3.41 1.63
C THR A 36 -4.51 -4.85 1.74
N ALA A 37 -5.40 -5.80 1.47
CA ALA A 37 -5.05 -7.22 1.39
C ALA A 37 -4.03 -7.48 0.27
N ILE A 38 -3.99 -6.64 -0.77
CA ILE A 38 -3.01 -6.74 -1.86
C ILE A 38 -1.62 -6.31 -1.36
N ASN A 39 -1.54 -5.23 -0.59
CA ASN A 39 -0.28 -4.81 0.06
C ASN A 39 0.21 -5.89 1.03
N GLU A 40 -0.68 -6.47 1.80
CA GLU A 40 -0.35 -7.61 2.66
C GLU A 40 0.22 -8.77 1.85
N ALA A 41 -0.41 -9.11 0.72
CA ALA A 41 0.08 -10.16 -0.17
C ALA A 41 1.48 -9.86 -0.70
N GLU A 42 1.75 -8.62 -1.12
CA GLU A 42 3.09 -8.22 -1.57
C GLU A 42 4.15 -8.37 -0.48
N LEU A 43 3.85 -7.95 0.75
CA LEU A 43 4.75 -8.12 1.90
C LEU A 43 5.04 -9.60 2.15
N ARG A 44 4.01 -10.43 2.15
CA ARG A 44 4.12 -11.87 2.41
C ARG A 44 4.86 -12.60 1.28
N ILE A 45 4.64 -12.22 0.03
CA ILE A 45 5.38 -12.76 -1.12
C ILE A 45 6.87 -12.42 -0.98
N GLY A 46 7.20 -11.18 -0.64
CA GLY A 46 8.58 -10.76 -0.45
C GLY A 46 9.33 -11.61 0.57
N VAL A 47 8.69 -11.97 1.67
CA VAL A 47 9.27 -12.86 2.69
C VAL A 47 9.29 -14.31 2.21
N ALA A 48 8.21 -14.78 1.58
CA ALA A 48 8.09 -16.18 1.12
C ALA A 48 9.16 -16.56 0.09
N LEU A 49 9.64 -15.59 -0.69
CA LEU A 49 10.68 -15.81 -1.69
C LEU A 49 12.10 -15.74 -1.13
N LEU A 50 12.28 -15.39 0.14
CA LEU A 50 13.59 -15.44 0.79
C LEU A 50 14.00 -16.89 1.05
N PRO A 51 15.32 -17.17 1.08
CA PRO A 51 15.82 -18.47 1.52
C PRO A 51 15.32 -18.82 2.92
N LYS A 52 15.01 -20.08 3.17
CA LYS A 52 14.65 -20.56 4.51
C LYS A 52 15.79 -20.25 5.49
N GLY A 53 15.44 -19.74 6.66
CA GLY A 53 16.41 -19.39 7.70
C GLY A 53 15.88 -18.33 8.66
N ASN A 54 16.74 -17.85 9.54
CA ASN A 54 16.37 -16.93 10.61
C ASN A 54 15.84 -15.58 10.09
N ARG A 55 16.48 -15.04 9.04
CA ARG A 55 16.06 -13.77 8.44
C ARG A 55 14.61 -13.84 7.95
N ARG A 56 14.24 -14.93 7.26
CA ARG A 56 12.86 -15.14 6.78
C ARG A 56 11.88 -15.22 7.94
N LYS A 57 12.24 -15.97 9.00
CA LYS A 57 11.40 -16.12 10.21
C LYS A 57 11.23 -14.77 10.92
N ASP A 58 12.30 -14.02 11.08
CA ASP A 58 12.26 -12.72 11.76
C ASP A 58 11.43 -11.70 10.99
N LEU A 59 11.55 -11.65 9.67
CA LEU A 59 10.75 -10.77 8.82
C LEU A 59 9.27 -11.16 8.82
N LEU A 60 8.96 -12.46 8.78
CA LEU A 60 7.58 -12.92 8.88
C LEU A 60 6.95 -12.53 10.22
N LEU A 61 7.69 -12.69 11.31
CA LEU A 61 7.23 -12.26 12.63
C LEU A 61 7.02 -10.74 12.68
N ALA A 62 7.94 -9.96 12.09
CA ALA A 62 7.81 -8.51 12.03
C ALA A 62 6.56 -8.07 11.25
N ILE A 63 6.28 -8.70 10.11
CA ILE A 63 5.07 -8.44 9.31
C ILE A 63 3.82 -8.77 10.12
N ASN A 64 3.75 -9.95 10.72
CA ASN A 64 2.59 -10.37 11.50
C ASN A 64 2.35 -9.42 12.68
N THR A 65 3.40 -9.00 13.36
CA THR A 65 3.32 -8.05 14.48
C THR A 65 2.85 -6.69 14.00
N ALA A 66 3.40 -6.16 12.92
CA ALA A 66 3.03 -4.86 12.39
C ALA A 66 1.56 -4.83 11.92
N LEU A 67 1.13 -5.85 11.19
CA LEU A 67 -0.25 -5.93 10.72
C LEU A 67 -1.25 -6.07 11.89
N ALA A 68 -0.95 -6.89 12.87
CA ALA A 68 -1.81 -7.07 14.04
C ALA A 68 -1.87 -5.82 14.92
N ARG A 69 -0.74 -5.12 15.10
CA ARG A 69 -0.62 -3.97 16.00
C ARG A 69 -1.16 -2.68 15.40
N HIS A 70 -0.89 -2.45 14.10
CA HIS A 70 -1.17 -1.17 13.46
C HIS A 70 -2.37 -1.20 12.51
N PHE A 71 -2.78 -2.38 12.02
CA PHE A 71 -3.81 -2.54 11.00
C PHE A 71 -4.83 -3.63 11.32
N ALA A 72 -5.02 -4.02 12.56
CA ALA A 72 -5.82 -5.19 12.98
C ALA A 72 -7.16 -5.35 12.24
N ASP A 73 -7.94 -4.26 12.16
CA ASP A 73 -9.25 -4.20 11.49
C ASP A 73 -9.26 -3.19 10.33
N ARG A 74 -8.07 -2.79 9.88
CA ARG A 74 -7.90 -1.78 8.83
C ARG A 74 -7.12 -2.29 7.62
N ILE A 75 -7.25 -3.58 7.34
CA ILE A 75 -6.79 -4.20 6.09
C ILE A 75 -7.98 -4.27 5.15
N VAL A 76 -8.00 -3.46 4.11
CA VAL A 76 -9.13 -3.33 3.20
C VAL A 76 -9.11 -4.46 2.17
N ALA A 77 -10.22 -5.17 2.05
CA ALA A 77 -10.34 -6.27 1.10
C ALA A 77 -10.59 -5.76 -0.33
N PHE A 78 -10.19 -6.58 -1.30
CA PHE A 78 -10.59 -6.39 -2.70
C PHE A 78 -11.99 -6.98 -2.87
N ASP A 79 -13.00 -6.13 -2.93
CA ASP A 79 -14.41 -6.52 -3.02
C ASP A 79 -14.99 -6.27 -4.43
N SER A 80 -16.31 -6.45 -4.57
CA SER A 80 -16.98 -6.27 -5.86
C SER A 80 -16.92 -4.82 -6.35
N ALA A 81 -16.98 -3.83 -5.46
CA ALA A 81 -16.83 -2.42 -5.84
C ALA A 81 -15.42 -2.14 -6.39
N ALA A 82 -14.39 -2.74 -5.78
CA ALA A 82 -13.03 -2.67 -6.27
C ALA A 82 -12.88 -3.36 -7.64
N ALA A 83 -13.60 -4.45 -7.88
CA ALA A 83 -13.59 -5.13 -9.18
C ALA A 83 -14.11 -4.22 -10.31
N VAL A 84 -15.16 -3.47 -10.06
CA VAL A 84 -15.70 -2.49 -11.03
C VAL A 84 -14.66 -1.40 -11.29
N ALA A 85 -14.10 -0.81 -10.24
CA ALA A 85 -13.07 0.22 -10.35
C ALA A 85 -11.81 -0.28 -11.08
N LEU A 86 -11.44 -1.55 -10.88
CA LEU A 86 -10.29 -2.17 -11.54
C LEU A 86 -10.44 -2.18 -13.06
N ALA A 87 -11.62 -2.55 -13.56
CA ALA A 87 -11.89 -2.58 -14.98
C ALA A 87 -11.72 -1.19 -15.60
N ASP A 88 -12.25 -0.17 -14.96
CA ASP A 88 -12.13 1.22 -15.42
C ASP A 88 -10.68 1.70 -15.44
N ILE A 89 -9.92 1.40 -14.39
CA ILE A 89 -8.51 1.80 -14.28
C ILE A 89 -7.67 1.14 -15.38
N VAL A 90 -7.82 -0.16 -15.56
CA VAL A 90 -7.04 -0.92 -16.56
C VAL A 90 -7.35 -0.44 -17.96
N GLU A 91 -8.63 -0.24 -18.29
CA GLU A 91 -9.05 0.28 -19.59
C GLU A 91 -8.47 1.68 -19.83
N HIS A 92 -8.61 2.58 -18.88
CA HIS A 92 -8.13 3.95 -19.01
C HIS A 92 -6.61 4.01 -19.22
N ARG A 93 -5.84 3.32 -18.39
CA ARG A 93 -4.36 3.30 -18.48
C ARG A 93 -3.89 2.67 -19.78
N ARG A 94 -4.56 1.65 -20.28
CA ARG A 94 -4.26 1.06 -21.59
C ARG A 94 -4.58 2.05 -22.72
N THR A 95 -5.69 2.74 -22.63
CA THR A 95 -6.10 3.75 -23.64
C THR A 95 -5.07 4.88 -23.76
N ILE A 96 -4.52 5.36 -22.65
CA ILE A 96 -3.48 6.43 -22.67
C ILE A 96 -2.07 5.89 -22.90
N GLY A 97 -1.90 4.60 -23.22
CA GLY A 97 -0.60 4.01 -23.52
C GLY A 97 0.31 3.83 -22.32
N ARG A 98 -0.24 3.80 -21.10
CA ARG A 98 0.50 3.64 -19.84
C ARG A 98 -0.08 2.49 -19.02
N PRO A 99 0.12 1.23 -19.43
CA PRO A 99 -0.41 0.09 -18.69
C PRO A 99 0.13 0.08 -17.25
N ILE A 100 -0.72 -0.37 -16.34
CA ILE A 100 -0.42 -0.46 -14.91
C ILE A 100 -0.22 -1.93 -14.52
N SER A 101 0.68 -2.20 -13.58
CA SER A 101 0.87 -3.55 -13.08
C SER A 101 -0.40 -4.06 -12.38
N GLN A 102 -0.56 -5.38 -12.36
CA GLN A 102 -1.77 -6.00 -11.79
C GLN A 102 -1.93 -5.66 -10.29
N PHE A 103 -0.87 -5.74 -9.51
CA PHE A 103 -0.96 -5.41 -8.09
C PHE A 103 -1.26 -3.93 -7.86
N ASP A 104 -0.58 -3.04 -8.58
CA ASP A 104 -0.84 -1.60 -8.46
C ASP A 104 -2.26 -1.24 -8.88
N ALA A 105 -2.76 -1.86 -9.95
CA ALA A 105 -4.14 -1.66 -10.40
C ALA A 105 -5.16 -2.09 -9.34
N GLN A 106 -4.93 -3.21 -8.67
CA GLN A 106 -5.80 -3.70 -7.61
C GLN A 106 -5.77 -2.81 -6.37
N ILE A 107 -4.60 -2.33 -5.96
CA ILE A 107 -4.46 -1.38 -4.86
C ILE A 107 -5.21 -0.08 -5.20
N ALA A 108 -4.97 0.46 -6.39
CA ALA A 108 -5.64 1.65 -6.88
C ALA A 108 -7.17 1.49 -6.93
N ALA A 109 -7.65 0.33 -7.36
CA ALA A 109 -9.07 0.00 -7.43
C ALA A 109 -9.74 0.01 -6.04
N ILE A 110 -9.08 -0.55 -5.04
CA ILE A 110 -9.55 -0.52 -3.66
C ILE A 110 -9.63 0.93 -3.17
N CYS A 111 -8.60 1.73 -3.40
CA CYS A 111 -8.58 3.13 -3.01
C CYS A 111 -9.70 3.93 -3.69
N LYS A 112 -9.89 3.71 -5.00
CA LYS A 112 -10.93 4.40 -5.76
C LYS A 112 -12.34 4.05 -5.28
N ALA A 113 -12.59 2.77 -5.03
CA ALA A 113 -13.88 2.30 -4.53
C ALA A 113 -14.21 2.86 -3.14
N ARG A 114 -13.21 3.16 -2.33
CA ARG A 114 -13.36 3.69 -0.96
C ARG A 114 -13.23 5.20 -0.88
N GLY A 115 -12.92 5.89 -1.97
CA GLY A 115 -12.63 7.32 -1.92
C GLY A 115 -11.41 7.64 -1.06
N ALA A 116 -10.45 6.74 -0.98
CA ALA A 116 -9.27 6.86 -0.12
C ALA A 116 -8.13 7.60 -0.82
N THR A 117 -7.29 8.25 -0.01
CA THR A 117 -5.99 8.76 -0.44
C THR A 117 -4.97 7.62 -0.39
N LEU A 118 -4.11 7.51 -1.39
CA LEU A 118 -3.02 6.54 -1.39
C LEU A 118 -1.70 7.21 -1.05
N ALA A 119 -1.04 6.74 0.00
CA ALA A 119 0.31 7.14 0.35
C ALA A 119 1.30 6.15 -0.26
N THR A 120 2.15 6.63 -1.15
CA THR A 120 3.12 5.81 -1.88
C THR A 120 4.35 6.62 -2.25
N ARG A 121 5.49 5.95 -2.35
CA ARG A 121 6.70 6.53 -2.95
C ARG A 121 6.59 6.63 -4.46
N ASN A 122 5.88 5.70 -5.09
CA ASN A 122 5.82 5.53 -6.55
C ASN A 122 4.60 6.24 -7.14
N VAL A 123 4.48 7.53 -6.90
CA VAL A 123 3.32 8.32 -7.35
C VAL A 123 3.11 8.25 -8.86
N ALA A 124 4.18 8.14 -9.66
CA ALA A 124 4.08 8.04 -11.11
C ALA A 124 3.33 6.77 -11.56
N ASP A 125 3.48 5.67 -10.83
CA ASP A 125 2.83 4.40 -11.16
C ASP A 125 1.31 4.46 -10.98
N PHE A 126 0.82 5.39 -10.16
CA PHE A 126 -0.60 5.59 -9.86
C PHE A 126 -1.16 6.88 -10.46
N ALA A 127 -0.43 7.51 -11.37
CA ALA A 127 -0.86 8.77 -11.99
C ALA A 127 -2.03 8.57 -12.98
N ASP A 128 -2.79 9.63 -13.21
CA ASP A 128 -3.83 9.73 -14.23
C ASP A 128 -5.01 8.78 -14.07
N ILE A 129 -5.33 8.38 -12.84
CA ILE A 129 -6.47 7.51 -12.54
C ILE A 129 -7.45 8.13 -11.53
N GLY A 130 -7.29 9.41 -11.24
CA GLY A 130 -8.22 10.14 -10.37
C GLY A 130 -8.06 9.83 -8.89
N LEU A 131 -6.91 9.31 -8.45
CA LEU A 131 -6.59 9.12 -7.05
C LEU A 131 -5.89 10.34 -6.46
N LYS A 132 -6.20 10.64 -5.22
CA LYS A 132 -5.39 11.54 -4.42
C LYS A 132 -4.16 10.79 -3.91
N LEU A 133 -2.97 11.28 -4.26
CA LEU A 133 -1.70 10.66 -3.94
C LEU A 133 -0.90 11.52 -2.97
N ILE A 134 -0.21 10.89 -2.03
CA ILE A 134 0.73 11.53 -1.12
C ILE A 134 2.03 10.72 -1.17
N ASN A 135 3.17 11.42 -1.28
CA ASN A 135 4.49 10.80 -1.12
C ASN A 135 5.05 11.17 0.26
N PRO A 136 5.07 10.26 1.23
CA PRO A 136 5.56 10.55 2.58
C PRO A 136 7.05 10.93 2.64
N TRP A 137 7.85 10.56 1.64
CA TRP A 137 9.27 10.92 1.57
C TRP A 137 9.49 12.38 1.22
N SER A 138 8.53 13.02 0.54
CA SER A 138 8.61 14.42 0.11
C SER A 138 7.47 15.28 0.66
N ALA A 139 6.66 14.76 1.55
CA ALA A 139 5.59 15.53 2.19
C ALA A 139 6.19 16.59 3.14
N PRO A 140 5.60 17.80 3.18
CA PRO A 140 6.04 18.86 4.08
C PRO A 140 5.82 18.52 5.56
#